data_4021b5d2074cf5c03c8675d86e2df1fe
#
_entry.id   4021b5d2074cf5c03c8675d86e2df1fe
#
_cell.length_a   1.000
_cell.length_b   1.000
_cell.length_c   1.000
_cell.angle_alpha   90.00
_cell.angle_beta   90.00
_cell.angle_gamma   90.00
#
_symmetry.space_group_name_H-M   'P 1'
#
loop_
_entity.id
_entity.type
_entity.pdbx_description
1 polymer ?
#
loop_
_entity_poly.entity_id
_entity_poly.type
_entity_poly.pdbx_seq_one_letter_code
_entity_poly.pdbx_strand_id
1 'polypeptide(L)'
;HTDAVQATGNIPVDVKELGIDLMSMSSHKIYGPKGVGALYIRKGVRLHNFVHGGAQEKSKRAGTENIPAIVGYGKAAELAKENMQNHVETLTRLRNKLIDGVLERIPYTRVNGSLENRLPGNANFAFQFIEGEGILLLLDMLGIAGSSGSACTSGSLDPSHVLLAIGLPHEIAHGSLRLTVGDFTTDDDIDYILENLPKVIERLRSMSPLYDDAKKQGLVK
;
A
#
# COMPACT_ATOMS: atom_id res chain seq x y z
N HIS A 1 19.64 -5.81 4.67
CA HIS A 1 18.42 -5.39 5.38
C HIS A 1 17.27 -5.24 4.40
N THR A 2 16.12 -5.69 4.83
CA THR A 2 14.86 -5.41 4.14
C THR A 2 13.85 -4.79 5.09
N ASP A 3 13.09 -3.80 4.61
CA ASP A 3 11.85 -3.37 5.22
C ASP A 3 10.74 -4.32 4.74
N ALA A 4 10.31 -5.22 5.60
CA ALA A 4 9.26 -6.19 5.31
C ALA A 4 7.93 -5.83 6.02
N VAL A 5 7.76 -4.57 6.38
CA VAL A 5 6.56 -4.09 7.10
C VAL A 5 5.27 -4.40 6.33
N GLN A 6 5.28 -4.28 5.01
CA GLN A 6 4.11 -4.60 4.18
C GLN A 6 4.05 -6.08 3.74
N ALA A 7 5.17 -6.81 3.78
CA ALA A 7 5.23 -8.22 3.38
C ALA A 7 4.83 -9.17 4.51
N THR A 8 5.28 -8.86 5.75
CA THR A 8 4.98 -9.68 6.93
C THR A 8 3.47 -9.80 7.15
N GLY A 9 2.98 -11.04 7.26
CA GLY A 9 1.56 -11.33 7.42
C GLY A 9 0.73 -11.29 6.13
N ASN A 10 1.29 -10.79 5.02
CA ASN A 10 0.62 -10.73 3.71
C ASN A 10 1.16 -11.75 2.71
N ILE A 11 2.39 -12.22 2.89
CA ILE A 11 3.00 -13.30 2.10
C ILE A 11 3.87 -14.16 3.02
N PRO A 12 4.13 -15.43 2.67
CA PRO A 12 5.11 -16.26 3.38
C PRO A 12 6.50 -15.61 3.32
N VAL A 13 7.15 -15.49 4.48
CA VAL A 13 8.52 -14.95 4.58
C VAL A 13 9.36 -15.93 5.39
N ASP A 14 10.32 -16.59 4.73
CA ASP A 14 11.37 -17.36 5.38
C ASP A 14 12.71 -16.62 5.24
N VAL A 15 13.23 -16.13 6.36
CA VAL A 15 14.48 -15.36 6.38
C VAL A 15 15.71 -16.16 5.97
N LYS A 16 15.66 -17.49 6.06
CA LYS A 16 16.77 -18.37 5.65
C LYS A 16 16.75 -18.59 4.16
N GLU A 17 15.60 -18.93 3.59
CA GLU A 17 15.43 -19.11 2.14
C GLU A 17 15.72 -17.81 1.38
N LEU A 18 15.27 -16.67 1.90
CA LEU A 18 15.50 -15.36 1.30
C LEU A 18 16.89 -14.78 1.58
N GLY A 19 17.71 -15.43 2.39
CA GLY A 19 19.06 -14.97 2.72
C GLY A 19 19.11 -13.62 3.47
N ILE A 20 18.09 -13.32 4.27
CA ILE A 20 17.94 -12.03 4.94
C ILE A 20 18.79 -11.97 6.20
N ASP A 21 19.57 -10.91 6.35
CA ASP A 21 20.39 -10.62 7.54
C ASP A 21 19.63 -9.80 8.60
N LEU A 22 18.85 -8.83 8.15
CA LEU A 22 18.06 -7.93 8.97
C LEU A 22 16.69 -7.73 8.33
N MET A 23 15.62 -7.75 9.14
CA MET A 23 14.28 -7.52 8.63
C MET A 23 13.46 -6.70 9.62
N SER A 24 12.94 -5.56 9.14
CA SER A 24 12.03 -4.71 9.91
C SER A 24 10.57 -5.13 9.70
N MET A 25 9.81 -5.12 10.81
CA MET A 25 8.39 -5.49 10.85
C MET A 25 7.62 -4.53 11.75
N SER A 26 6.32 -4.35 11.51
CA SER A 26 5.47 -3.48 12.33
C SER A 26 4.14 -4.13 12.67
N SER A 27 3.77 -4.09 13.93
CA SER A 27 2.58 -4.72 14.48
C SER A 27 1.28 -4.24 13.83
N HIS A 28 1.13 -2.92 13.65
CA HIS A 28 -0.11 -2.34 13.13
C HIS A 28 -0.41 -2.68 11.65
N LYS A 29 0.54 -3.30 10.95
CA LYS A 29 0.32 -3.78 9.57
C LYS A 29 -0.25 -5.19 9.50
N ILE A 30 -0.35 -5.86 10.65
CA ILE A 30 -1.00 -7.16 10.82
C ILE A 30 -2.08 -7.10 11.91
N TYR A 31 -2.78 -5.97 12.02
CA TYR A 31 -3.89 -5.72 12.94
C TYR A 31 -3.52 -5.75 14.43
N GLY A 32 -2.23 -5.65 14.76
CA GLY A 32 -1.76 -5.51 16.14
C GLY A 32 -1.65 -4.05 16.60
N PRO A 33 -1.19 -3.80 17.84
CA PRO A 33 -1.09 -2.47 18.40
C PRO A 33 -0.15 -1.55 17.62
N LYS A 34 -0.49 -0.24 17.55
CA LYS A 34 0.43 0.80 17.08
C LYS A 34 1.56 1.03 18.09
N GLY A 35 2.68 1.55 17.60
CA GLY A 35 3.82 1.95 18.45
C GLY A 35 4.75 0.79 18.86
N VAL A 36 4.60 -0.39 18.28
CA VAL A 36 5.49 -1.54 18.46
C VAL A 36 5.84 -2.18 17.12
N GLY A 37 7.08 -2.60 16.98
CA GLY A 37 7.61 -3.33 15.84
C GLY A 37 8.70 -4.31 16.28
N ALA A 38 9.25 -5.05 15.34
CA ALA A 38 10.36 -5.97 15.58
C ALA A 38 11.42 -5.83 14.50
N LEU A 39 12.66 -6.09 14.90
CA LEU A 39 13.80 -6.23 14.01
C LEU A 39 14.36 -7.65 14.14
N TYR A 40 14.25 -8.43 13.07
CA TYR A 40 15.01 -9.67 12.98
C TYR A 40 16.48 -9.36 12.72
N ILE A 41 17.35 -10.03 13.46
CA ILE A 41 18.80 -9.92 13.32
C ILE A 41 19.38 -11.34 13.23
N ARG A 42 19.99 -11.68 12.09
CA ARG A 42 20.66 -12.98 11.91
C ARG A 42 21.80 -13.11 12.92
N LYS A 43 21.96 -14.30 13.49
CA LYS A 43 23.07 -14.59 14.42
C LYS A 43 24.42 -14.27 13.75
N GLY A 44 25.26 -13.50 14.44
CA GLY A 44 26.58 -13.05 13.97
C GLY A 44 26.58 -11.67 13.31
N VAL A 45 25.44 -11.10 12.95
CA VAL A 45 25.36 -9.71 12.47
C VAL A 45 25.56 -8.74 13.63
N ARG A 46 26.48 -7.79 13.47
CA ARG A 46 26.76 -6.73 14.45
C ARG A 46 26.00 -5.46 14.07
N LEU A 47 25.30 -4.91 15.05
CA LEU A 47 24.63 -3.61 14.92
C LEU A 47 25.18 -2.64 15.95
N HIS A 48 25.35 -1.39 15.54
CA HIS A 48 25.52 -0.28 16.47
C HIS A 48 24.17 0.20 16.98
N ASN A 49 24.10 0.52 18.26
CA ASN A 49 22.88 1.00 18.86
C ASN A 49 22.56 2.40 18.32
N PHE A 50 21.31 2.61 17.94
CA PHE A 50 20.81 3.93 17.58
C PHE A 50 20.21 4.66 18.80
N VAL A 51 19.55 3.92 19.71
CA VAL A 51 19.00 4.44 20.95
C VAL A 51 19.90 4.00 22.10
N HIS A 52 20.61 4.96 22.70
CA HIS A 52 21.54 4.72 23.79
C HIS A 52 20.88 4.84 25.15
N GLY A 53 21.36 4.09 26.16
CA GLY A 53 20.87 4.09 27.54
C GLY A 53 21.01 2.73 28.22
N GLY A 54 19.93 2.22 28.81
CA GLY A 54 19.90 0.93 29.52
C GLY A 54 20.14 -0.28 28.61
N ALA A 55 20.25 -1.45 29.24
CA ALA A 55 20.64 -2.70 28.56
C ALA A 55 19.45 -3.51 27.99
N GLN A 56 18.29 -2.88 27.81
CA GLN A 56 17.13 -3.52 27.24
C GLN A 56 17.43 -4.07 25.82
N GLU A 57 16.63 -5.05 25.37
CA GLU A 57 16.82 -5.73 24.10
C GLU A 57 18.28 -6.22 23.87
N LYS A 58 18.88 -6.76 24.93
CA LYS A 58 20.27 -7.23 24.91
C LYS A 58 21.25 -6.11 24.52
N SER A 59 21.06 -4.94 25.09
CA SER A 59 21.80 -3.70 24.81
C SER A 59 21.69 -3.19 23.37
N LYS A 60 20.66 -3.57 22.62
CA LYS A 60 20.48 -3.10 21.22
C LYS A 60 19.55 -1.91 21.11
N ARG A 61 18.61 -1.76 22.05
CA ARG A 61 17.66 -0.64 22.07
C ARG A 61 17.29 -0.35 23.52
N ALA A 62 17.74 0.79 24.02
CA ALA A 62 17.45 1.23 25.37
C ALA A 62 16.00 1.71 25.55
N GLY A 63 15.56 1.75 26.80
CA GLY A 63 14.23 2.17 27.22
C GLY A 63 13.35 0.99 27.66
N THR A 64 12.51 1.24 28.66
CA THR A 64 11.58 0.23 29.18
C THR A 64 10.70 -0.36 28.09
N GLU A 65 10.55 -1.66 28.09
CA GLU A 65 9.75 -2.41 27.12
C GLU A 65 8.25 -2.11 27.29
N ASN A 66 7.57 -1.87 26.18
CA ASN A 66 6.11 -1.76 26.16
C ASN A 66 5.48 -3.17 26.14
N ILE A 67 5.47 -3.82 27.29
CA ILE A 67 5.01 -5.20 27.44
C ILE A 67 3.60 -5.43 26.88
N PRO A 68 2.58 -4.59 27.17
CA PRO A 68 1.24 -4.80 26.60
C PRO A 68 1.24 -4.80 25.06
N ALA A 69 1.97 -3.89 24.45
CA ALA A 69 2.05 -3.83 22.97
C ALA A 69 2.85 -5.01 22.40
N ILE A 70 3.90 -5.47 23.08
CA ILE A 70 4.68 -6.65 22.68
C ILE A 70 3.81 -7.91 22.70
N VAL A 71 3.03 -8.12 23.76
CA VAL A 71 2.09 -9.25 23.88
C VAL A 71 1.03 -9.17 22.76
N GLY A 72 0.45 -7.99 22.53
CA GLY A 72 -0.51 -7.77 21.44
C GLY A 72 0.10 -8.05 20.07
N TYR A 73 1.37 -7.65 19.83
CA TYR A 73 2.08 -7.98 18.60
C TYR A 73 2.30 -9.48 18.44
N GLY A 74 2.70 -10.18 19.53
CA GLY A 74 2.84 -11.64 19.52
C GLY A 74 1.55 -12.34 19.10
N LYS A 75 0.40 -11.91 19.66
CA LYS A 75 -0.91 -12.46 19.27
C LYS A 75 -1.29 -12.14 17.84
N ALA A 76 -1.03 -10.92 17.37
CA ALA A 76 -1.26 -10.55 15.98
C ALA A 76 -0.43 -11.39 15.00
N ALA A 77 0.84 -11.67 15.33
CA ALA A 77 1.70 -12.52 14.52
C ALA A 77 1.23 -13.99 14.48
N GLU A 78 0.74 -14.51 15.61
CA GLU A 78 0.14 -15.85 15.70
C GLU A 78 -1.08 -15.95 14.76
N LEU A 79 -2.03 -15.02 14.89
CA LEU A 79 -3.24 -14.97 14.07
C LEU A 79 -2.93 -14.79 12.57
N ALA A 80 -1.99 -13.91 12.23
CA ALA A 80 -1.55 -13.71 10.85
C ALA A 80 -0.97 -14.99 10.23
N LYS A 81 -0.21 -15.77 11.02
CA LYS A 81 0.33 -17.06 10.57
C LYS A 81 -0.78 -18.10 10.37
N GLU A 82 -1.70 -18.20 11.33
CA GLU A 82 -2.82 -19.16 11.27
C GLU A 82 -3.74 -18.93 10.07
N ASN A 83 -4.00 -17.66 9.75
CA ASN A 83 -4.93 -17.27 8.69
C ASN A 83 -4.25 -16.98 7.33
N MET A 84 -2.93 -17.11 7.23
CA MET A 84 -2.13 -16.68 6.08
C MET A 84 -2.70 -17.12 4.74
N GLN A 85 -3.04 -18.40 4.59
CA GLN A 85 -3.51 -18.93 3.31
C GLN A 85 -4.84 -18.28 2.90
N ASN A 86 -5.83 -18.30 3.79
CA ASN A 86 -7.15 -17.71 3.53
C ASN A 86 -7.05 -16.20 3.28
N HIS A 87 -6.20 -15.49 4.04
CA HIS A 87 -5.92 -14.08 3.86
C HIS A 87 -5.39 -13.79 2.45
N VAL A 88 -4.34 -14.50 2.02
CA VAL A 88 -3.74 -14.31 0.70
C VAL A 88 -4.72 -14.60 -0.43
N GLU A 89 -5.48 -15.70 -0.34
CA GLU A 89 -6.47 -16.08 -1.35
C GLU A 89 -7.60 -15.05 -1.46
N THR A 90 -8.17 -14.65 -0.33
CA THR A 90 -9.28 -13.69 -0.27
C THR A 90 -8.86 -12.31 -0.79
N LEU A 91 -7.74 -11.78 -0.30
CA LEU A 91 -7.29 -10.45 -0.74
C LEU A 91 -6.86 -10.44 -2.20
N THR A 92 -6.23 -11.52 -2.67
CA THR A 92 -5.86 -11.64 -4.09
C THR A 92 -7.10 -11.62 -4.98
N ARG A 93 -8.15 -12.34 -4.61
CA ARG A 93 -9.43 -12.37 -5.34
C ARG A 93 -10.08 -10.98 -5.37
N LEU A 94 -10.23 -10.33 -4.22
CA LEU A 94 -10.82 -8.99 -4.11
C LEU A 94 -10.02 -7.94 -4.89
N ARG A 95 -8.69 -7.97 -4.75
CA ARG A 95 -7.79 -7.09 -5.50
C ARG A 95 -7.92 -7.30 -7.02
N ASN A 96 -7.95 -8.55 -7.48
CA ASN A 96 -8.08 -8.83 -8.90
C ASN A 96 -9.43 -8.35 -9.43
N LYS A 97 -10.55 -8.62 -8.73
CA LYS A 97 -11.88 -8.08 -9.05
C LYS A 97 -11.85 -6.56 -9.19
N LEU A 98 -11.17 -5.87 -8.26
CA LEU A 98 -11.01 -4.42 -8.31
C LEU A 98 -10.17 -3.96 -9.52
N ILE A 99 -9.04 -4.61 -9.76
CA ILE A 99 -8.14 -4.25 -10.88
C ILE A 99 -8.84 -4.45 -12.22
N ASP A 100 -9.42 -5.62 -12.44
CA ASP A 100 -10.09 -5.97 -13.69
C ASP A 100 -11.27 -5.03 -13.96
N GLY A 101 -12.11 -4.80 -12.93
CA GLY A 101 -13.26 -3.90 -13.04
C GLY A 101 -12.89 -2.43 -13.29
N VAL A 102 -11.77 -1.95 -12.74
CA VAL A 102 -11.25 -0.59 -13.01
C VAL A 102 -10.74 -0.49 -14.45
N LEU A 103 -9.95 -1.47 -14.92
CA LEU A 103 -9.40 -1.46 -16.27
C LEU A 103 -10.50 -1.57 -17.34
N GLU A 104 -11.56 -2.35 -17.07
CA GLU A 104 -12.70 -2.50 -17.97
C GLU A 104 -13.53 -1.21 -18.10
N ARG A 105 -13.73 -0.49 -16.99
CA ARG A 105 -14.68 0.63 -16.92
C ARG A 105 -14.06 2.00 -17.14
N ILE A 106 -12.74 2.15 -16.90
CA ILE A 106 -12.09 3.45 -16.92
C ILE A 106 -10.97 3.44 -17.98
N PRO A 107 -11.19 4.00 -19.17
CA PRO A 107 -10.15 4.11 -20.19
C PRO A 107 -9.00 5.02 -19.72
N TYR A 108 -7.85 4.94 -20.40
CA TYR A 108 -6.64 5.72 -20.09
C TYR A 108 -6.18 5.52 -18.64
N THR A 109 -6.29 4.28 -18.16
CA THR A 109 -5.87 3.82 -16.83
C THR A 109 -4.79 2.77 -17.00
N ARG A 110 -3.79 2.80 -16.11
CA ARG A 110 -2.81 1.71 -15.98
C ARG A 110 -2.72 1.24 -14.55
N VAL A 111 -2.39 -0.03 -14.38
CA VAL A 111 -1.96 -0.58 -13.07
C VAL A 111 -0.45 -0.38 -12.94
N ASN A 112 -0.02 0.12 -11.79
CA ASN A 112 1.38 0.34 -11.49
C ASN A 112 2.00 -0.91 -10.85
N GLY A 113 3.19 -1.31 -11.33
CA GLY A 113 3.90 -2.51 -10.91
C GLY A 113 3.42 -3.79 -11.62
N SER A 114 3.96 -4.95 -11.20
CA SER A 114 3.61 -6.25 -11.75
C SER A 114 2.18 -6.67 -11.35
N LEU A 115 1.46 -7.36 -12.24
CA LEU A 115 0.18 -7.99 -11.92
C LEU A 115 0.35 -9.34 -11.22
N GLU A 116 1.44 -10.04 -11.48
CA GLU A 116 1.74 -11.36 -10.93
C GLU A 116 2.47 -11.26 -9.59
N ASN A 117 3.62 -10.56 -9.58
CA ASN A 117 4.47 -10.40 -8.40
C ASN A 117 4.04 -9.16 -7.60
N ARG A 118 2.96 -9.28 -6.86
CA ARG A 118 2.30 -8.20 -6.11
C ARG A 118 1.81 -8.69 -4.76
N LEU A 119 1.87 -7.83 -3.75
CA LEU A 119 1.21 -8.10 -2.48
C LEU A 119 -0.30 -8.28 -2.67
N PRO A 120 -0.93 -9.22 -1.96
CA PRO A 120 -2.32 -9.61 -2.21
C PRO A 120 -3.32 -8.47 -2.07
N GLY A 121 -3.12 -7.55 -1.12
CA GLY A 121 -4.07 -6.47 -0.85
C GLY A 121 -3.80 -5.15 -1.58
N ASN A 122 -2.80 -5.05 -2.50
CA ASN A 122 -2.42 -3.78 -3.10
C ASN A 122 -2.93 -3.61 -4.53
N ALA A 123 -3.77 -2.60 -4.78
CA ALA A 123 -4.13 -2.11 -6.10
C ALA A 123 -3.65 -0.65 -6.24
N ASN A 124 -2.78 -0.39 -7.21
CA ASN A 124 -2.25 0.94 -7.48
C ASN A 124 -2.45 1.28 -8.95
N PHE A 125 -3.13 2.39 -9.20
CA PHE A 125 -3.50 2.85 -10.53
C PHE A 125 -2.86 4.20 -10.83
N ALA A 126 -2.74 4.52 -12.11
CA ALA A 126 -2.53 5.87 -12.58
C ALA A 126 -3.60 6.19 -13.64
N PHE A 127 -4.33 7.27 -13.43
CA PHE A 127 -5.37 7.77 -14.33
C PHE A 127 -4.83 8.99 -15.07
N GLN A 128 -4.80 8.93 -16.39
CA GLN A 128 -4.30 10.03 -17.21
C GLN A 128 -5.26 11.24 -17.17
N PHE A 129 -4.67 12.44 -17.34
CA PHE A 129 -5.33 13.73 -17.48
C PHE A 129 -5.98 14.30 -16.21
N ILE A 130 -5.68 13.75 -15.03
CA ILE A 130 -6.23 14.23 -13.75
C ILE A 130 -5.18 14.12 -12.65
N GLU A 131 -5.44 14.78 -11.55
CA GLU A 131 -4.60 14.75 -10.34
C GLU A 131 -5.20 13.88 -9.26
N GLY A 132 -4.34 13.12 -8.56
CA GLY A 132 -4.74 12.18 -7.52
C GLY A 132 -5.42 12.84 -6.31
N GLU A 133 -5.07 14.09 -5.97
CA GLU A 133 -5.68 14.81 -4.87
C GLU A 133 -7.18 15.03 -5.11
N GLY A 134 -7.57 15.43 -6.32
CA GLY A 134 -8.97 15.57 -6.70
C GLY A 134 -9.74 14.25 -6.58
N ILE A 135 -9.09 13.12 -6.93
CA ILE A 135 -9.68 11.79 -6.76
C ILE A 135 -9.96 11.52 -5.29
N LEU A 136 -8.99 11.76 -4.41
CA LEU A 136 -9.11 11.50 -2.97
C LEU A 136 -10.25 12.30 -2.34
N LEU A 137 -10.35 13.59 -2.66
CA LEU A 137 -11.40 14.47 -2.14
C LEU A 137 -12.81 13.98 -2.53
N LEU A 138 -13.00 13.59 -3.79
CA LEU A 138 -14.29 13.08 -4.25
C LEU A 138 -14.61 11.69 -3.70
N LEU A 139 -13.62 10.82 -3.53
CA LEU A 139 -13.81 9.52 -2.90
C LEU A 139 -14.16 9.65 -1.42
N ASP A 140 -13.53 10.59 -0.69
CA ASP A 140 -13.82 10.84 0.72
C ASP A 140 -15.29 11.25 0.92
N MET A 141 -15.84 12.08 0.04
CA MET A 141 -17.27 12.45 0.06
C MET A 141 -18.22 11.23 -0.14
N LEU A 142 -17.72 10.15 -0.70
CA LEU A 142 -18.44 8.89 -0.91
C LEU A 142 -18.12 7.85 0.18
N GLY A 143 -17.33 8.21 1.20
CA GLY A 143 -16.92 7.32 2.28
C GLY A 143 -15.85 6.29 1.84
N ILE A 144 -15.16 6.52 0.73
CA ILE A 144 -14.12 5.65 0.20
C ILE A 144 -12.76 6.23 0.54
N ALA A 145 -12.00 5.56 1.40
CA ALA A 145 -10.63 5.93 1.72
C ALA A 145 -9.64 5.43 0.67
N GLY A 146 -8.78 6.32 0.19
CA GLY A 146 -7.71 6.01 -0.76
C GLY A 146 -6.42 6.73 -0.39
N SER A 147 -5.38 6.55 -1.19
CA SER A 147 -4.11 7.27 -1.04
C SER A 147 -3.55 7.62 -2.41
N SER A 148 -2.99 8.82 -2.57
CA SER A 148 -2.25 9.23 -3.76
C SER A 148 -0.78 9.46 -3.40
N GLY A 149 0.13 9.21 -4.32
CA GLY A 149 1.54 9.48 -4.14
C GLY A 149 2.16 8.81 -2.92
N SER A 150 3.02 9.52 -2.21
CA SER A 150 3.60 9.09 -0.94
C SER A 150 2.71 9.54 0.23
N ALA A 151 2.07 8.59 0.90
CA ALA A 151 1.26 8.87 2.09
C ALA A 151 2.06 9.52 3.26
N CYS A 152 3.39 9.47 3.20
CA CYS A 152 4.28 10.01 4.23
C CYS A 152 4.72 11.46 3.97
N THR A 153 4.51 11.99 2.78
CA THR A 153 4.87 13.36 2.38
C THR A 153 3.63 14.22 2.15
N SER A 154 2.70 14.20 3.11
CA SER A 154 1.54 15.10 3.09
C SER A 154 2.01 16.55 3.05
N GLY A 155 1.85 17.22 1.90
CA GLY A 155 2.31 18.60 1.66
C GLY A 155 3.30 18.77 0.52
N SER A 156 3.84 17.70 -0.09
CA SER A 156 4.60 17.78 -1.33
C SER A 156 3.66 17.66 -2.53
N LEU A 157 3.73 18.62 -3.43
CA LEU A 157 3.08 18.58 -4.75
C LEU A 157 3.77 17.58 -5.69
N ASP A 158 4.87 16.96 -5.26
CA ASP A 158 5.64 16.04 -6.09
C ASP A 158 4.98 14.64 -6.13
N PRO A 159 4.98 13.98 -7.30
CA PRO A 159 4.50 12.63 -7.43
C PRO A 159 5.40 11.66 -6.65
N SER A 160 4.88 10.46 -6.36
CA SER A 160 5.62 9.42 -5.65
C SER A 160 6.96 9.11 -6.34
N HIS A 161 8.06 9.27 -5.61
CA HIS A 161 9.39 8.89 -6.08
C HIS A 161 9.48 7.40 -6.49
N VAL A 162 8.65 6.54 -5.89
CA VAL A 162 8.54 5.11 -6.26
C VAL A 162 7.96 4.98 -7.66
N LEU A 163 6.90 5.72 -7.97
CA LEU A 163 6.28 5.69 -9.30
C LEU A 163 7.23 6.21 -10.38
N LEU A 164 7.98 7.28 -10.08
CA LEU A 164 9.03 7.79 -10.97
C LEU A 164 10.14 6.76 -11.18
N ALA A 165 10.59 6.09 -10.11
CA ALA A 165 11.64 5.07 -10.16
C ALA A 165 11.25 3.83 -10.99
N ILE A 166 9.96 3.48 -11.05
CA ILE A 166 9.46 2.40 -11.92
C ILE A 166 9.10 2.89 -13.34
N GLY A 167 9.52 4.11 -13.70
CA GLY A 167 9.46 4.63 -15.05
C GLY A 167 8.18 5.35 -15.46
N LEU A 168 7.35 5.79 -14.49
CA LEU A 168 6.20 6.63 -14.84
C LEU A 168 6.67 8.06 -15.13
N PRO A 169 6.20 8.68 -16.23
CA PRO A 169 6.33 10.11 -16.41
C PRO A 169 5.66 10.89 -15.28
N HIS A 170 6.22 12.05 -14.95
CA HIS A 170 5.75 12.90 -13.85
C HIS A 170 4.24 13.18 -13.94
N GLU A 171 3.77 13.56 -15.13
CA GLU A 171 2.37 13.87 -15.42
C GLU A 171 1.42 12.70 -15.15
N ILE A 172 1.85 11.46 -15.46
CA ILE A 172 1.03 10.25 -15.22
C ILE A 172 1.09 9.87 -13.75
N ALA A 173 2.25 10.03 -13.11
CA ALA A 173 2.42 9.70 -11.70
C ALA A 173 1.58 10.58 -10.77
N HIS A 174 1.26 11.82 -11.16
CA HIS A 174 0.35 12.71 -10.44
C HIS A 174 -1.08 12.16 -10.35
N GLY A 175 -1.57 11.49 -11.37
CA GLY A 175 -2.91 10.86 -11.39
C GLY A 175 -2.98 9.52 -10.67
N SER A 176 -2.10 9.27 -9.69
CA SER A 176 -2.05 7.98 -9.02
C SER A 176 -3.06 7.85 -7.89
N LEU A 177 -3.64 6.64 -7.77
CA LEU A 177 -4.50 6.23 -6.66
C LEU A 177 -4.09 4.84 -6.19
N ARG A 178 -3.83 4.69 -4.89
CA ARG A 178 -3.66 3.40 -4.24
C ARG A 178 -4.90 3.07 -3.43
N LEU A 179 -5.51 1.94 -3.75
CA LEU A 179 -6.55 1.30 -2.97
C LEU A 179 -5.98 0.02 -2.35
N THR A 180 -6.22 -0.18 -1.07
CA THR A 180 -5.72 -1.34 -0.34
C THR A 180 -6.88 -2.09 0.26
N VAL A 181 -7.01 -3.38 -0.06
CA VAL A 181 -7.99 -4.28 0.54
C VAL A 181 -7.39 -4.98 1.76
N GLY A 182 -8.22 -5.27 2.75
CA GLY A 182 -7.84 -5.93 4.00
C GLY A 182 -8.89 -6.94 4.44
N ASP A 183 -8.70 -7.57 5.61
CA ASP A 183 -9.54 -8.66 6.12
C ASP A 183 -11.03 -8.27 6.30
N PHE A 184 -11.31 -6.98 6.45
CA PHE A 184 -12.68 -6.47 6.61
C PHE A 184 -13.30 -6.00 5.30
N THR A 185 -12.57 -6.07 4.18
CA THR A 185 -13.08 -5.67 2.87
C THR A 185 -13.97 -6.78 2.31
N THR A 186 -15.16 -6.41 1.86
CA THR A 186 -16.16 -7.31 1.28
C THR A 186 -16.25 -7.17 -0.24
N ASP A 187 -16.97 -8.10 -0.88
CA ASP A 187 -17.30 -7.98 -2.30
C ASP A 187 -18.17 -6.76 -2.59
N ASP A 188 -19.08 -6.42 -1.67
CA ASP A 188 -19.97 -5.25 -1.80
C ASP A 188 -19.16 -3.94 -1.75
N ASP A 189 -18.11 -3.87 -0.94
CA ASP A 189 -17.20 -2.72 -0.93
C ASP A 189 -16.50 -2.55 -2.27
N ILE A 190 -16.04 -3.65 -2.87
CA ILE A 190 -15.43 -3.60 -4.21
C ILE A 190 -16.44 -3.17 -5.26
N ASP A 191 -17.65 -3.72 -5.24
CA ASP A 191 -18.71 -3.35 -6.18
C ASP A 191 -19.10 -1.87 -6.04
N TYR A 192 -19.17 -1.36 -4.82
CA TYR A 192 -19.42 0.06 -4.54
C TYR A 192 -18.32 0.96 -5.13
N ILE A 193 -17.05 0.58 -4.97
CA ILE A 193 -15.94 1.31 -5.58
C ILE A 193 -16.05 1.27 -7.11
N LEU A 194 -16.32 0.11 -7.70
CA LEU A 194 -16.44 -0.07 -9.15
C LEU A 194 -17.65 0.66 -9.75
N GLU A 195 -18.68 0.93 -8.97
CA GLU A 195 -19.81 1.77 -9.39
C GLU A 195 -19.47 3.27 -9.37
N ASN A 196 -18.72 3.72 -8.38
CA ASN A 196 -18.55 5.16 -8.10
C ASN A 196 -17.25 5.74 -8.64
N LEU A 197 -16.13 5.00 -8.63
CA LEU A 197 -14.85 5.49 -9.11
C LEU A 197 -14.89 5.95 -10.58
N PRO A 198 -15.57 5.26 -11.54
CA PRO A 198 -15.69 5.76 -12.90
C PRO A 198 -16.35 7.14 -12.99
N LYS A 199 -17.39 7.40 -12.20
CA LYS A 199 -18.11 8.68 -12.13
C LYS A 199 -17.19 9.81 -11.62
N VAL A 200 -16.36 9.50 -10.62
CA VAL A 200 -15.35 10.42 -10.07
C VAL A 200 -14.32 10.79 -11.14
N ILE A 201 -13.77 9.80 -11.81
CA ILE A 201 -12.75 10.01 -12.85
C ILE A 201 -13.32 10.80 -14.05
N GLU A 202 -14.51 10.46 -14.50
CA GLU A 202 -15.19 11.17 -15.59
C GLU A 202 -15.44 12.65 -15.24
N ARG A 203 -15.94 12.92 -14.02
CA ARG A 203 -16.16 14.28 -13.52
C ARG A 203 -14.85 15.08 -13.50
N LEU A 204 -13.75 14.51 -13.01
CA LEU A 204 -12.45 15.20 -12.98
C LEU A 204 -11.91 15.45 -14.38
N ARG A 205 -12.01 14.48 -15.30
CA ARG A 205 -11.61 14.64 -16.69
C ARG A 205 -12.44 15.72 -17.41
N SER A 206 -13.74 15.81 -17.13
CA SER A 206 -14.58 16.84 -17.73
C SER A 206 -14.21 18.28 -17.34
N MET A 207 -13.43 18.44 -16.27
CA MET A 207 -12.92 19.74 -15.79
C MET A 207 -11.45 19.94 -16.12
N SER A 208 -10.79 18.96 -16.77
CA SER A 208 -9.36 18.97 -17.03
C SER A 208 -9.02 19.59 -18.39
N PRO A 209 -8.29 20.72 -18.46
CA PRO A 209 -7.80 21.26 -19.71
C PRO A 209 -6.93 20.28 -20.52
N LEU A 210 -6.17 19.43 -19.83
CA LEU A 210 -5.32 18.40 -20.46
C LEU A 210 -6.15 17.35 -21.22
N TYR A 211 -7.32 17.00 -20.67
CA TYR A 211 -8.23 16.06 -21.32
C TYR A 211 -8.91 16.69 -22.55
N ASP A 212 -9.29 17.96 -22.45
CA ASP A 212 -9.86 18.70 -23.58
C ASP A 212 -8.86 18.89 -24.73
N ASP A 213 -7.61 19.15 -24.40
CA ASP A 213 -6.54 19.27 -25.42
C ASP A 213 -6.22 17.90 -26.06
N ALA A 214 -6.22 16.82 -25.28
CA ALA A 214 -6.07 15.46 -25.81
C ALA A 214 -7.23 15.08 -26.77
N LYS A 215 -8.48 15.50 -26.46
CA LYS A 215 -9.63 15.33 -27.37
C LYS A 215 -9.46 16.09 -28.68
N LYS A 216 -9.06 17.37 -28.61
CA LYS A 216 -8.80 18.18 -29.81
C LYS A 216 -7.70 17.59 -30.72
N GLN A 217 -6.72 16.92 -30.11
CA GLN A 217 -5.64 16.25 -30.85
C GLN A 217 -6.01 14.84 -31.31
N GLY A 218 -7.20 14.33 -30.98
CA GLY A 218 -7.64 12.97 -31.34
C GLY A 218 -6.91 11.85 -30.60
N LEU A 219 -6.25 12.16 -29.48
CA LEU A 219 -5.54 11.18 -28.64
C LEU A 219 -6.49 10.40 -27.73
N VAL A 220 -7.66 10.92 -27.48
CA VAL A 220 -8.73 10.28 -26.70
C VAL A 220 -10.06 10.38 -27.45
N LYS A 221 -10.92 9.39 -27.21
CA LYS A 221 -12.28 9.32 -27.80
C LYS A 221 -13.30 10.02 -26.92
#